data_27fc9296acbbecbdd91fcac4fff7b496
#
_entry.id   27fc9296acbbecbdd91fcac4fff7b496
#
_cell.length_a   1.000
_cell.length_b   1.000
_cell.length_c   1.000
_cell.angle_alpha   90.00
_cell.angle_beta   90.00
_cell.angle_gamma   90.00
#
_symmetry.space_group_name_H-M   'P 1'
#
loop_
_entity.id
_entity.type
_entity.pdbx_description
1 polymer ?
#
loop_
_entity_poly.entity_id
_entity_poly.type
_entity_poly.pdbx_seq_one_letter_code
_entity_poly.pdbx_strand_id
1 'polypeptide(L)'
;IVDTVLDHLLKIMDFLACNLDSEGGTGCLRALYGDWNDSINELGGTRDPGKLFGSGVSVMATLHFYQNCKEMAAILKKIGLHKEKAAGYSRYRRQIEAGLFQYAIDRNAAQERRVVHGWGDKLSYKIGSWRDPDNRARISSTSHAFWVLSGMIHTDVTMRESILKAFEQLDSKYGL
;
A
#
# COMPACT_ATOMS: atom_id res chain seq x y z
N ILE A 1 28.23 17.63 10.47
CA ILE A 1 26.92 17.48 11.14
C ILE A 1 26.68 15.99 11.23
N VAL A 2 26.51 15.48 12.44
CA VAL A 2 26.16 14.08 12.67
C VAL A 2 24.66 14.02 12.88
N ASP A 3 23.94 13.44 11.94
CA ASP A 3 22.48 13.19 12.06
C ASP A 3 22.25 12.10 13.11
N THR A 4 21.20 12.26 13.90
CA THR A 4 20.73 11.21 14.82
C THR A 4 19.89 10.16 14.06
N VAL A 5 19.67 9.00 14.68
CA VAL A 5 18.73 8.01 14.14
C VAL A 5 17.35 8.60 13.91
N LEU A 6 16.88 9.48 14.82
CA LEU A 6 15.60 10.15 14.66
C LEU A 6 15.57 11.06 13.43
N ASP A 7 16.67 11.80 13.16
CA ASP A 7 16.73 12.66 11.97
C ASP A 7 16.63 11.83 10.68
N HIS A 8 17.28 10.68 10.63
CA HIS A 8 17.17 9.77 9.50
C HIS A 8 15.74 9.22 9.33
N LEU A 9 15.11 8.79 10.41
CA LEU A 9 13.71 8.32 10.38
C LEU A 9 12.77 9.42 9.89
N LEU A 10 12.93 10.65 10.37
CA LEU A 10 12.11 11.79 9.94
C LEU A 10 12.31 12.10 8.46
N LYS A 11 13.54 12.04 7.94
CA LYS A 11 13.83 12.22 6.50
C LYS A 11 13.15 11.15 5.64
N ILE A 12 13.19 9.88 6.08
CA ILE A 12 12.51 8.77 5.40
C ILE A 12 11.00 9.02 5.37
N MET A 13 10.42 9.40 6.50
CA MET A 13 8.98 9.68 6.60
C MET A 13 8.55 10.86 5.72
N ASP A 14 9.35 11.92 5.67
CA ASP A 14 9.11 13.08 4.80
C ASP A 14 9.19 12.67 3.32
N PHE A 15 10.17 11.86 2.92
CA PHE A 15 10.28 11.31 1.56
C PHE A 15 9.05 10.50 1.18
N LEU A 16 8.61 9.58 2.04
CA LEU A 16 7.43 8.77 1.79
C LEU A 16 6.17 9.65 1.67
N ALA A 17 6.01 10.63 2.56
CA ALA A 17 4.87 11.55 2.53
C ALA A 17 4.80 12.37 1.23
N CYS A 18 5.94 12.82 0.70
CA CYS A 18 6.02 13.55 -0.57
C CYS A 18 5.67 12.65 -1.79
N ASN A 19 5.73 11.34 -1.63
CA ASN A 19 5.42 10.37 -2.69
C ASN A 19 4.03 9.77 -2.57
N LEU A 20 3.17 10.27 -1.68
CA LEU A 20 1.75 9.94 -1.73
C LEU A 20 1.13 10.47 -3.03
N ASP A 21 0.29 9.67 -3.64
CA ASP A 21 -0.43 10.04 -4.86
C ASP A 21 -1.55 11.04 -4.53
N SER A 22 -1.17 12.32 -4.50
CA SER A 22 -2.09 13.44 -4.30
C SER A 22 -2.74 13.88 -5.61
N GLU A 23 -2.04 13.79 -6.74
CA GLU A 23 -2.52 14.19 -8.07
C GLU A 23 -3.56 13.20 -8.61
N GLY A 24 -3.31 11.90 -8.49
CA GLY A 24 -4.28 10.83 -8.81
C GLY A 24 -5.41 10.72 -7.79
N GLY A 25 -5.32 11.43 -6.66
CA GLY A 25 -6.35 11.48 -5.62
C GLY A 25 -6.53 10.19 -4.84
N THR A 26 -5.65 9.19 -5.03
CA THR A 26 -5.79 7.90 -4.35
C THR A 26 -5.30 7.93 -2.89
N GLY A 27 -4.43 8.87 -2.55
CA GLY A 27 -3.82 8.95 -1.23
C GLY A 27 -2.91 7.77 -0.87
N CYS A 28 -2.57 6.93 -1.84
CA CYS A 28 -1.70 5.77 -1.68
C CYS A 28 -0.26 6.10 -2.10
N LEU A 29 0.70 5.25 -1.71
CA LEU A 29 2.11 5.49 -2.00
C LEU A 29 2.45 5.08 -3.44
N ARG A 30 3.11 6.00 -4.17
CA ARG A 30 3.59 5.73 -5.53
C ARG A 30 4.68 4.67 -5.53
N ALA A 31 4.67 3.83 -6.55
CA ALA A 31 5.67 2.78 -6.75
C ALA A 31 7.01 3.33 -7.26
N LEU A 32 7.04 4.53 -7.84
CA LEU A 32 8.22 5.16 -8.44
C LEU A 32 8.88 4.24 -9.48
N TYR A 33 10.12 3.78 -9.24
CA TYR A 33 10.84 2.89 -10.14
C TYR A 33 10.22 1.49 -10.25
N GLY A 34 9.57 1.02 -9.22
CA GLY A 34 8.97 -0.31 -9.18
C GLY A 34 8.61 -0.75 -7.78
N ASP A 35 8.38 -2.04 -7.65
CA ASP A 35 8.10 -2.69 -6.39
C ASP A 35 9.21 -3.74 -6.13
N TRP A 36 9.33 -4.25 -4.91
CA TRP A 36 10.30 -5.30 -4.55
C TRP A 36 10.16 -6.57 -5.40
N ASN A 37 8.98 -6.79 -5.99
CA ASN A 37 8.69 -7.91 -6.87
C ASN A 37 8.90 -7.50 -8.32
N ASP A 38 10.02 -7.89 -8.91
CA ASP A 38 10.43 -7.55 -10.28
C ASP A 38 9.39 -7.90 -11.35
N SER A 39 8.53 -8.89 -11.10
CA SER A 39 7.46 -9.27 -12.04
C SER A 39 6.39 -8.21 -12.24
N ILE A 40 6.38 -7.17 -11.41
CA ILE A 40 5.41 -6.07 -11.46
C ILE A 40 6.06 -4.69 -11.66
N ASN A 41 7.25 -4.65 -12.24
CA ASN A 41 8.02 -3.42 -12.49
C ASN A 41 7.26 -2.37 -13.31
N GLU A 42 6.23 -2.76 -14.07
CA GLU A 42 5.38 -1.81 -14.80
C GLU A 42 4.50 -0.93 -13.89
N LEU A 43 4.42 -1.22 -12.58
CA LEU A 43 3.68 -0.36 -11.64
C LEU A 43 4.17 1.08 -11.64
N GLY A 44 5.47 1.28 -11.62
CA GLY A 44 6.10 2.61 -11.66
C GLY A 44 6.23 3.20 -13.05
N GLY A 45 5.92 2.42 -14.10
CA GLY A 45 6.07 2.84 -15.48
C GLY A 45 5.12 3.97 -15.89
N THR A 46 5.54 4.76 -16.88
CA THR A 46 4.71 5.81 -17.47
C THR A 46 4.64 5.68 -19.00
N ARG A 47 3.52 6.13 -19.57
CA ARG A 47 3.37 6.30 -21.03
C ARG A 47 3.85 7.67 -21.50
N ASP A 48 4.10 8.59 -20.57
CA ASP A 48 4.62 9.93 -20.89
C ASP A 48 6.14 9.90 -20.97
N PRO A 49 6.73 10.11 -22.16
CA PRO A 49 8.19 10.07 -22.35
C PRO A 49 8.93 11.22 -21.62
N GLY A 50 8.21 12.26 -21.19
CA GLY A 50 8.77 13.37 -20.41
C GLY A 50 8.88 13.10 -18.92
N LYS A 51 8.39 11.95 -18.42
CA LYS A 51 8.39 11.59 -17.01
C LYS A 51 9.28 10.38 -16.73
N LEU A 52 9.94 10.39 -15.58
CA LEU A 52 10.70 9.23 -15.09
C LEU A 52 9.79 8.13 -14.55
N PHE A 53 8.65 8.51 -13.95
CA PHE A 53 7.68 7.59 -13.34
C PHE A 53 6.27 8.01 -13.70
N GLY A 54 5.37 7.01 -13.67
CA GLY A 54 3.93 7.21 -13.72
C GLY A 54 3.32 7.49 -12.35
N SER A 55 1.99 7.45 -12.32
CA SER A 55 1.19 7.59 -11.09
C SER A 55 0.93 6.23 -10.39
N GLY A 56 1.59 5.17 -10.83
CA GLY A 56 1.39 3.82 -10.31
C GLY A 56 1.61 3.71 -8.81
N VAL A 57 0.78 2.88 -8.17
CA VAL A 57 0.70 2.70 -6.71
C VAL A 57 1.09 1.29 -6.33
N SER A 58 1.89 1.15 -5.27
CA SER A 58 2.12 -0.12 -4.56
C SER A 58 1.28 -0.17 -3.28
N VAL A 59 0.37 -1.14 -3.22
CA VAL A 59 -0.50 -1.35 -2.04
C VAL A 59 0.33 -1.84 -0.85
N MET A 60 1.28 -2.74 -1.07
CA MET A 60 2.21 -3.20 -0.04
C MET A 60 2.99 -2.03 0.57
N ALA A 61 3.65 -1.20 -0.25
CA ALA A 61 4.39 -0.04 0.23
C ALA A 61 3.49 0.98 0.96
N THR A 62 2.24 1.14 0.48
CA THR A 62 1.24 1.98 1.14
C THR A 62 0.90 1.48 2.55
N LEU A 63 0.72 0.17 2.71
CA LEU A 63 0.44 -0.46 4.01
C LEU A 63 1.64 -0.36 4.96
N HIS A 64 2.86 -0.48 4.46
CA HIS A 64 4.07 -0.20 5.22
C HIS A 64 4.09 1.24 5.74
N PHE A 65 3.83 2.20 4.86
CA PHE A 65 3.82 3.61 5.26
C PHE A 65 2.69 3.91 6.26
N TYR A 66 1.53 3.30 6.11
CA TYR A 66 0.45 3.36 7.09
C TYR A 66 0.90 2.91 8.48
N GLN A 67 1.60 1.77 8.57
CA GLN A 67 2.15 1.24 9.81
C GLN A 67 3.25 2.17 10.36
N ASN A 68 4.17 2.61 9.52
CA ASN A 68 5.24 3.54 9.90
C ASN A 68 4.68 4.85 10.48
N CYS A 69 3.60 5.39 9.92
CA CYS A 69 2.93 6.57 10.46
C CYS A 69 2.39 6.34 11.87
N LYS A 70 1.85 5.15 12.15
CA LYS A 70 1.38 4.76 13.49
C LYS A 70 2.53 4.70 14.49
N GLU A 71 3.61 4.02 14.12
CA GLU A 71 4.78 3.81 14.97
C GLU A 71 5.53 5.12 15.24
N MET A 72 5.79 5.91 14.21
CA MET A 72 6.45 7.20 14.35
C MET A 72 5.65 8.19 15.20
N ALA A 73 4.32 8.24 15.02
CA ALA A 73 3.47 9.07 15.89
C ALA A 73 3.56 8.63 17.36
N ALA A 74 3.61 7.32 17.63
CA ALA A 74 3.77 6.79 18.99
C ALA A 74 5.15 7.12 19.58
N ILE A 75 6.23 6.95 18.79
CA ILE A 75 7.60 7.28 19.19
C ILE A 75 7.70 8.78 19.54
N LEU A 76 7.27 9.67 18.64
CA LEU A 76 7.33 11.11 18.84
C LEU A 76 6.52 11.56 20.06
N LYS A 77 5.36 10.96 20.29
CA LYS A 77 4.56 11.20 21.49
C LYS A 77 5.28 10.76 22.75
N LYS A 78 5.94 9.58 22.74
CA LYS A 78 6.66 9.04 23.90
C LYS A 78 7.87 9.88 24.29
N ILE A 79 8.63 10.39 23.31
CA ILE A 79 9.80 11.23 23.54
C ILE A 79 9.46 12.71 23.74
N GLY A 80 8.22 13.12 23.50
CA GLY A 80 7.75 14.49 23.69
C GLY A 80 8.23 15.50 22.63
N LEU A 81 8.76 15.03 21.49
CA LEU A 81 9.30 15.85 20.41
C LEU A 81 8.37 15.87 19.18
N HIS A 82 8.54 16.90 18.34
CA HIS A 82 7.90 17.00 17.01
C HIS A 82 6.38 16.72 17.01
N LYS A 83 5.63 17.32 17.93
CA LYS A 83 4.17 17.11 18.09
C LYS A 83 3.37 17.33 16.81
N GLU A 84 3.78 18.33 16.00
CA GLU A 84 3.12 18.63 14.72
C GLU A 84 3.32 17.53 13.69
N LYS A 85 4.52 16.92 13.62
CA LYS A 85 4.80 15.77 12.77
C LYS A 85 3.97 14.56 13.21
N ALA A 86 3.87 14.30 14.51
CA ALA A 86 3.02 13.21 15.04
C ALA A 86 1.54 13.39 14.64
N ALA A 87 1.02 14.62 14.69
CA ALA A 87 -0.32 14.95 14.21
C ALA A 87 -0.43 14.78 12.67
N GLY A 88 0.62 15.16 11.94
CA GLY A 88 0.74 14.93 10.49
C GLY A 88 0.62 13.46 10.10
N TYR A 89 1.36 12.59 10.78
CA TYR A 89 1.31 11.14 10.55
C TYR A 89 -0.08 10.55 10.82
N SER A 90 -0.80 11.09 11.81
CA SER A 90 -2.19 10.69 12.06
C SER A 90 -3.14 11.12 10.92
N ARG A 91 -2.88 12.26 10.25
CA ARG A 91 -3.63 12.67 9.06
C ARG A 91 -3.33 11.76 7.86
N TYR A 92 -2.05 11.47 7.60
CA TYR A 92 -1.65 10.54 6.53
C TYR A 92 -2.29 9.17 6.69
N ARG A 93 -2.33 8.63 7.91
CA ARG A 93 -3.03 7.36 8.17
C ARG A 93 -4.48 7.38 7.73
N ARG A 94 -5.24 8.41 8.08
CA ARG A 94 -6.65 8.51 7.67
C ARG A 94 -6.82 8.64 6.16
N GLN A 95 -5.94 9.40 5.51
CA GLN A 95 -5.93 9.55 4.06
C GLN A 95 -5.63 8.22 3.37
N ILE A 96 -4.58 7.53 3.81
CA ILE A 96 -4.17 6.23 3.28
C ILE A 96 -5.28 5.19 3.49
N GLU A 97 -5.88 5.14 4.66
CA GLU A 97 -6.98 4.22 4.98
C GLU A 97 -8.16 4.42 4.03
N ALA A 98 -8.58 5.66 3.83
CA ALA A 98 -9.65 5.99 2.88
C ALA A 98 -9.28 5.56 1.45
N GLY A 99 -8.04 5.85 1.00
CA GLY A 99 -7.54 5.47 -0.32
C GLY A 99 -7.48 3.95 -0.51
N LEU A 100 -6.99 3.22 0.48
CA LEU A 100 -6.93 1.75 0.43
C LEU A 100 -8.33 1.13 0.30
N PHE A 101 -9.30 1.58 1.11
CA PHE A 101 -10.68 1.10 1.02
C PHE A 101 -11.34 1.42 -0.33
N GLN A 102 -11.05 2.58 -0.89
CA GLN A 102 -11.64 3.02 -2.14
C GLN A 102 -10.99 2.36 -3.36
N TYR A 103 -9.67 2.20 -3.37
CA TYR A 103 -8.93 1.85 -4.58
C TYR A 103 -8.25 0.48 -4.54
N ALA A 104 -7.85 -0.01 -3.35
CA ALA A 104 -7.08 -1.25 -3.23
C ALA A 104 -7.93 -2.51 -3.08
N ILE A 105 -9.25 -2.38 -2.97
CA ILE A 105 -10.17 -3.52 -2.84
C ILE A 105 -10.87 -3.74 -4.18
N ASP A 106 -10.68 -4.92 -4.75
CA ASP A 106 -11.45 -5.38 -5.90
C ASP A 106 -12.58 -6.32 -5.49
N ARG A 107 -13.68 -6.32 -6.26
CA ARG A 107 -14.87 -7.13 -6.00
C ARG A 107 -15.28 -7.87 -7.27
N ASN A 108 -15.63 -9.14 -7.11
CA ASN A 108 -16.22 -9.91 -8.20
C ASN A 108 -17.78 -9.81 -8.21
N ALA A 109 -18.40 -10.48 -9.16
CA ALA A 109 -19.86 -10.51 -9.29
C ALA A 109 -20.57 -11.11 -8.05
N ALA A 110 -19.91 -12.01 -7.33
CA ALA A 110 -20.41 -12.60 -6.08
C ALA A 110 -20.12 -11.72 -4.84
N GLN A 111 -19.65 -10.50 -5.03
CA GLN A 111 -19.26 -9.55 -3.96
C GLN A 111 -18.11 -10.04 -3.08
N GLU A 112 -17.38 -11.06 -3.50
CA GLU A 112 -16.13 -11.43 -2.84
C GLU A 112 -15.09 -10.33 -3.03
N ARG A 113 -14.32 -10.08 -1.99
CA ARG A 113 -13.34 -8.99 -1.94
C ARG A 113 -11.91 -9.53 -2.00
N ARG A 114 -11.02 -8.71 -2.54
CA ARG A 114 -9.61 -9.03 -2.67
C ARG A 114 -8.78 -7.77 -2.52
N VAL A 115 -7.65 -7.86 -1.83
CA VAL A 115 -6.67 -6.77 -1.81
C VAL A 115 -5.80 -6.89 -3.06
N VAL A 116 -5.83 -5.87 -3.91
CA VAL A 116 -4.98 -5.86 -5.10
C VAL A 116 -3.52 -5.54 -4.72
N HIS A 117 -2.58 -5.89 -5.59
CA HIS A 117 -1.17 -5.58 -5.37
C HIS A 117 -0.86 -4.12 -5.69
N GLY A 118 -1.41 -3.61 -6.79
CA GLY A 118 -1.21 -2.24 -7.25
C GLY A 118 -1.84 -1.99 -8.61
N TRP A 119 -1.64 -0.78 -9.11
CA TRP A 119 -2.06 -0.32 -10.43
C TRP A 119 -1.09 0.72 -10.96
N GLY A 120 -1.12 1.02 -12.25
CA GLY A 120 -0.22 2.00 -12.86
C GLY A 120 -0.67 2.44 -14.24
N ASP A 121 -0.01 3.46 -14.78
CA ASP A 121 -0.38 4.11 -16.05
C ASP A 121 -0.25 3.17 -17.26
N LYS A 122 0.68 2.24 -17.22
CA LYS A 122 0.90 1.26 -18.28
C LYS A 122 -0.06 0.08 -18.22
N LEU A 123 -0.73 -0.11 -17.10
CA LEU A 123 -1.59 -1.25 -16.85
C LEU A 123 -3.04 -0.90 -17.17
N SER A 124 -3.75 -1.80 -17.83
CA SER A 124 -5.19 -1.69 -18.09
C SER A 124 -6.05 -2.30 -16.99
N TYR A 125 -5.45 -2.88 -15.97
CA TYR A 125 -6.10 -3.56 -14.86
C TYR A 125 -5.27 -3.39 -13.57
N LYS A 126 -5.88 -3.67 -12.43
CA LYS A 126 -5.18 -3.73 -11.15
C LYS A 126 -4.55 -5.11 -10.97
N ILE A 127 -3.26 -5.18 -10.69
CA ILE A 127 -2.56 -6.45 -10.46
C ILE A 127 -3.15 -7.12 -9.21
N GLY A 128 -3.47 -8.41 -9.31
CA GLY A 128 -4.14 -9.17 -8.25
C GLY A 128 -5.66 -8.98 -8.18
N SER A 129 -6.27 -8.33 -9.18
CA SER A 129 -7.73 -8.23 -9.31
C SER A 129 -8.33 -9.45 -10.01
N TRP A 130 -9.68 -9.56 -9.96
CA TRP A 130 -10.39 -10.56 -10.77
C TRP A 130 -10.40 -10.25 -12.27
N ARG A 131 -9.95 -9.06 -12.66
CA ARG A 131 -9.89 -8.60 -14.06
C ARG A 131 -8.56 -8.92 -14.73
N ASP A 132 -7.83 -9.90 -14.23
CA ASP A 132 -6.60 -10.37 -14.82
C ASP A 132 -6.86 -10.81 -16.29
N PRO A 133 -6.09 -10.31 -17.28
CA PRO A 133 -6.34 -10.52 -18.71
C PRO A 133 -6.39 -11.97 -19.16
N ASP A 134 -5.71 -12.87 -18.45
CA ASP A 134 -5.72 -14.29 -18.74
C ASP A 134 -6.75 -15.08 -17.91
N ASN A 135 -7.66 -14.40 -17.22
CA ASN A 135 -8.72 -14.94 -16.37
C ASN A 135 -8.24 -15.86 -15.22
N ARG A 136 -6.99 -15.76 -14.82
CA ARG A 136 -6.45 -16.57 -13.72
C ARG A 136 -6.78 -16.02 -12.35
N ALA A 137 -7.25 -14.78 -12.27
CA ALA A 137 -7.67 -14.13 -11.02
C ALA A 137 -6.62 -14.29 -9.90
N ARG A 138 -5.35 -14.00 -10.21
CA ARG A 138 -4.22 -14.18 -9.30
C ARG A 138 -4.43 -13.44 -7.97
N ILE A 139 -4.04 -14.08 -6.89
CA ILE A 139 -4.08 -13.49 -5.54
C ILE A 139 -2.68 -13.00 -5.19
N SER A 140 -2.58 -11.75 -4.73
CA SER A 140 -1.33 -11.22 -4.19
C SER A 140 -1.19 -11.59 -2.72
N SER A 141 -0.31 -12.53 -2.39
CA SER A 141 -0.02 -12.90 -1.00
C SER A 141 0.50 -11.71 -0.19
N THR A 142 1.39 -10.92 -0.77
CA THR A 142 2.04 -9.78 -0.09
C THR A 142 1.05 -8.71 0.33
N SER A 143 0.18 -8.23 -0.56
CA SER A 143 -0.79 -7.20 -0.18
C SER A 143 -1.77 -7.68 0.90
N HIS A 144 -2.18 -8.96 0.87
CA HIS A 144 -3.01 -9.55 1.92
C HIS A 144 -2.24 -9.67 3.24
N ALA A 145 -0.98 -10.14 3.21
CA ALA A 145 -0.14 -10.25 4.40
C ALA A 145 0.09 -8.88 5.06
N PHE A 146 0.42 -7.86 4.28
CA PHE A 146 0.62 -6.52 4.82
C PHE A 146 -0.67 -5.84 5.29
N TRP A 147 -1.83 -6.21 4.75
CA TRP A 147 -3.12 -5.79 5.32
C TRP A 147 -3.29 -6.27 6.76
N VAL A 148 -2.85 -7.51 7.04
CA VAL A 148 -2.83 -8.06 8.40
C VAL A 148 -1.78 -7.37 9.26
N LEU A 149 -0.52 -7.30 8.81
CA LEU A 149 0.61 -6.77 9.56
C LEU A 149 0.46 -5.30 9.93
N SER A 150 -0.14 -4.49 9.07
CA SER A 150 -0.44 -3.08 9.34
C SER A 150 -1.58 -2.87 10.34
N GLY A 151 -2.33 -3.92 10.67
CA GLY A 151 -3.51 -3.87 11.51
C GLY A 151 -4.79 -3.43 10.80
N MET A 152 -4.77 -3.22 9.48
CA MET A 152 -5.94 -2.88 8.68
C MET A 152 -7.03 -3.95 8.77
N ILE A 153 -6.66 -5.20 9.03
CA ILE A 153 -7.61 -6.32 9.19
C ILE A 153 -8.63 -6.09 10.31
N HIS A 154 -8.34 -5.21 11.25
CA HIS A 154 -9.23 -4.90 12.37
C HIS A 154 -10.25 -3.79 12.05
N THR A 155 -10.14 -3.14 10.91
CA THR A 155 -10.98 -2.01 10.54
C THR A 155 -12.30 -2.42 9.87
N ASP A 156 -12.35 -3.61 9.28
CA ASP A 156 -13.54 -4.13 8.56
C ASP A 156 -13.63 -5.65 8.66
N VAL A 157 -14.69 -6.16 9.28
CA VAL A 157 -14.93 -7.60 9.49
C VAL A 157 -15.04 -8.36 8.16
N THR A 158 -15.68 -7.77 7.16
CA THR A 158 -15.86 -8.40 5.85
C THR A 158 -14.52 -8.56 5.13
N MET A 159 -13.61 -7.60 5.29
CA MET A 159 -12.24 -7.72 4.76
C MET A 159 -11.44 -8.79 5.48
N ARG A 160 -11.64 -8.96 6.78
CA ARG A 160 -11.00 -10.04 7.54
C ARG A 160 -11.36 -11.41 6.98
N GLU A 161 -12.64 -11.69 6.76
CA GLU A 161 -13.10 -12.94 6.18
C GLU A 161 -12.54 -13.17 4.77
N SER A 162 -12.55 -12.13 3.93
CA SER A 162 -12.00 -12.18 2.59
C SER A 162 -10.49 -12.49 2.57
N ILE A 163 -9.73 -11.94 3.51
CA ILE A 163 -8.29 -12.18 3.63
C ILE A 163 -8.00 -13.61 4.11
N LEU A 164 -8.74 -14.10 5.08
CA LEU A 164 -8.61 -15.49 5.54
C LEU A 164 -8.89 -16.47 4.38
N LYS A 165 -9.97 -16.24 3.64
CA LYS A 165 -10.30 -17.04 2.44
C LYS A 165 -9.22 -16.96 1.35
N ALA A 166 -8.57 -15.80 1.18
CA ALA A 166 -7.45 -15.66 0.24
C ALA A 166 -6.24 -16.50 0.66
N PHE A 167 -5.90 -16.52 1.95
CA PHE A 167 -4.83 -17.39 2.45
C PHE A 167 -5.17 -18.88 2.34
N GLU A 168 -6.41 -19.29 2.60
CA GLU A 168 -6.86 -20.66 2.39
C GLU A 168 -6.71 -21.08 0.91
N GLN A 169 -6.96 -20.18 -0.04
CA GLN A 169 -6.76 -20.44 -1.46
C GLN A 169 -5.28 -20.51 -1.88
N LEU A 170 -4.40 -19.81 -1.17
CA LEU A 170 -2.96 -19.81 -1.42
C LEU A 170 -2.25 -20.96 -0.75
N ASP A 171 -2.85 -21.54 0.29
CA ASP A 171 -2.25 -22.66 1.02
C ASP A 171 -2.09 -23.89 0.12
N SER A 172 -0.91 -24.47 0.15
CA SER A 172 -0.54 -25.62 -0.64
C SER A 172 0.26 -26.63 0.17
N LYS A 173 0.48 -27.82 -0.36
CA LYS A 173 1.35 -28.83 0.28
C LYS A 173 2.81 -28.36 0.48
N TYR A 174 3.20 -27.24 -0.13
CA TYR A 174 4.51 -26.64 0.00
C TYR A 174 4.52 -25.39 0.89
N GLY A 175 3.37 -25.02 1.47
CA GLY A 175 3.15 -23.78 2.20
C GLY A 175 2.55 -22.66 1.33
N LEU A 176 2.54 -21.47 1.92
CA LEU A 176 2.09 -20.23 1.26
C LEU A 176 3.16 -19.68 0.31
#